data_192e967d58e4177c99fa58f17236b188
#
_entry.id   192e967d58e4177c99fa58f17236b188
#
_cell.length_a   1.000
_cell.length_b   1.000
_cell.length_c   1.000
_cell.angle_alpha   90.00
_cell.angle_beta   90.00
_cell.angle_gamma   90.00
#
_symmetry.space_group_name_H-M   'P 1'
#
loop_
_entity.id
_entity.type
_entity.pdbx_description
1 polymer ?
#
loop_
_entity_poly.entity_id
_entity_poly.type
_entity_poly.pdbx_seq_one_letter_code
_entity_poly.pdbx_strand_id
1 'polypeptide(L)'
;MAVRKVSYVDLKVPNRGGQAARILGALEEAGIDLLAFTGFPAGAGRSQIDLVTDDIGAVRRVARKQGWRLGRTKRGFLVQGRNRVGAVRRGIQGLAEAGVNITALDAVAASRGE
;
A
#
# COMPACT_ATOMS: atom_id res chain seq x y z
N MET A 1 5.50 0.19 20.13
CA MET A 1 5.43 -0.13 18.68
C MET A 1 4.33 -1.16 18.46
N ALA A 2 3.46 -0.89 17.52
CA ALA A 2 2.36 -1.79 17.18
C ALA A 2 2.61 -2.37 15.79
N VAL A 3 2.41 -3.68 15.67
CA VAL A 3 2.59 -4.39 14.41
C VAL A 3 1.34 -5.20 14.13
N ARG A 4 0.80 -5.09 12.92
CA ARG A 4 -0.31 -5.94 12.52
C ARG A 4 -0.16 -6.40 11.08
N LYS A 5 -0.71 -7.56 10.79
CA LYS A 5 -0.74 -8.08 9.43
C LYS A 5 -1.76 -7.30 8.62
N VAL A 6 -1.41 -7.02 7.39
CA VAL A 6 -2.32 -6.36 6.44
C VAL A 6 -2.28 -7.11 5.12
N SER A 7 -3.31 -6.88 4.32
CA SER A 7 -3.37 -7.39 2.95
C SER A 7 -3.29 -6.22 1.99
N TYR A 8 -2.71 -6.46 0.83
CA TYR A 8 -2.66 -5.44 -0.20
C TYR A 8 -2.77 -6.07 -1.58
N VAL A 9 -3.16 -5.25 -2.54
CA VAL A 9 -3.25 -5.63 -3.94
C VAL A 9 -2.65 -4.53 -4.78
N ASP A 10 -2.21 -4.89 -5.97
CA ASP A 10 -1.72 -3.92 -6.94
C ASP A 10 -2.60 -3.90 -8.18
N LEU A 11 -2.57 -2.79 -8.87
CA LEU A 11 -3.14 -2.68 -10.21
C LEU A 11 -2.25 -1.79 -11.05
N LYS A 12 -2.25 -2.03 -12.34
CA LYS A 12 -1.52 -1.21 -13.30
C LYS A 12 -2.50 -0.44 -14.15
N VAL A 13 -2.23 0.85 -14.30
CA VAL A 13 -3.09 1.76 -15.05
C VAL A 13 -2.21 2.58 -15.99
N PRO A 14 -2.80 3.22 -17.02
CA PRO A 14 -2.02 4.13 -17.86
C PRO A 14 -1.39 5.23 -17.01
N ASN A 15 -0.15 5.57 -17.30
CA ASN A 15 0.56 6.63 -16.58
C ASN A 15 0.14 7.99 -17.14
N ARG A 16 -0.96 8.52 -16.67
CA ARG A 16 -1.46 9.84 -17.08
C ARG A 16 -2.28 10.48 -15.97
N GLY A 17 -2.43 11.80 -16.07
CA GLY A 17 -3.13 12.57 -15.06
C GLY A 17 -4.56 12.11 -14.85
N GLY A 18 -5.01 12.19 -13.61
CA GLY A 18 -6.37 11.85 -13.22
C GLY A 18 -6.62 10.39 -12.89
N GLN A 19 -5.69 9.48 -13.19
CA GLN A 19 -5.91 8.05 -12.92
C GLN A 19 -6.02 7.76 -11.43
N ALA A 20 -5.12 8.33 -10.62
CA ALA A 20 -5.18 8.13 -9.17
C ALA A 20 -6.48 8.67 -8.59
N ALA A 21 -6.89 9.86 -9.04
CA ALA A 21 -8.14 10.47 -8.56
C ALA A 21 -9.35 9.61 -8.90
N ARG A 22 -9.37 9.03 -10.09
CA ARG A 22 -10.47 8.15 -10.52
C ARG A 22 -10.55 6.91 -9.64
N ILE A 23 -9.41 6.28 -9.37
CA ILE A 23 -9.36 5.09 -8.53
C ILE A 23 -9.81 5.42 -7.11
N LEU A 24 -9.27 6.50 -6.54
CA LEU A 24 -9.63 6.91 -5.19
C LEU A 24 -11.10 7.29 -5.08
N GLY A 25 -11.65 7.93 -6.12
CA GLY A 25 -13.08 8.28 -6.15
C GLY A 25 -13.98 7.05 -6.12
N ALA A 26 -13.65 6.02 -6.90
CA ALA A 26 -14.42 4.79 -6.92
C ALA A 26 -14.37 4.06 -5.56
N LEU A 27 -13.21 4.06 -4.92
CA LEU A 27 -13.06 3.46 -3.60
C LEU A 27 -13.83 4.25 -2.53
N GLU A 28 -13.81 5.56 -2.63
CA GLU A 28 -14.56 6.43 -1.72
C GLU A 28 -16.06 6.18 -1.83
N GLU A 29 -16.58 6.09 -3.05
CA GLU A 29 -18.00 5.80 -3.27
C GLU A 29 -18.42 4.48 -2.66
N ALA A 30 -17.51 3.50 -2.65
CA ALA A 30 -17.77 2.19 -2.07
C ALA A 30 -17.56 2.17 -0.56
N GLY A 31 -17.15 3.28 0.05
CA GLY A 31 -16.93 3.35 1.49
C GLY A 31 -15.70 2.59 1.96
N ILE A 32 -14.71 2.43 1.09
CA ILE A 32 -13.50 1.68 1.43
C ILE A 32 -12.47 2.62 2.02
N ASP A 33 -12.04 2.30 3.23
CA ASP A 33 -10.99 3.03 3.92
C ASP A 33 -9.62 2.44 3.57
N LEU A 34 -8.70 3.29 3.20
CA LEU A 34 -7.35 2.87 2.80
C LEU A 34 -6.38 3.10 3.94
N LEU A 35 -5.56 2.12 4.21
CA LEU A 35 -4.46 2.24 5.17
C LEU A 35 -3.22 2.81 4.50
N ALA A 36 -3.02 2.50 3.21
CA ALA A 36 -1.94 3.06 2.43
C ALA A 36 -2.29 3.02 0.95
N PHE A 37 -1.74 3.97 0.22
CA PHE A 37 -1.94 4.11 -1.21
C PHE A 37 -0.62 4.61 -1.79
N THR A 38 0.01 3.80 -2.63
CA THR A 38 1.30 4.13 -3.20
C THR A 38 1.25 3.97 -4.71
N GLY A 39 1.78 4.94 -5.44
CA GLY A 39 1.80 4.88 -6.89
C GLY A 39 3.18 5.25 -7.43
N PHE A 40 3.59 4.56 -8.49
CA PHE A 40 4.88 4.82 -9.11
C PHE A 40 4.87 4.33 -10.56
N PRO A 41 5.72 4.93 -11.44
CA PRO A 41 5.82 4.46 -12.82
C PRO A 41 6.33 3.02 -12.87
N ALA A 42 5.74 2.22 -13.75
CA ALA A 42 6.07 0.80 -13.87
C ALA A 42 6.60 0.43 -15.28
N GLY A 43 6.95 1.44 -16.07
CA GLY A 43 7.45 1.22 -17.43
C GLY A 43 6.32 1.05 -18.44
N ALA A 44 6.68 1.13 -19.73
CA ALA A 44 5.75 0.95 -20.85
C ALA A 44 4.51 1.86 -20.77
N GLY A 45 4.69 3.10 -20.26
CA GLY A 45 3.60 4.07 -20.15
C GLY A 45 2.57 3.73 -19.09
N ARG A 46 2.90 2.87 -18.14
CA ARG A 46 1.98 2.43 -17.09
C ARG A 46 2.50 2.84 -15.72
N SER A 47 1.58 2.92 -14.78
CA SER A 47 1.88 3.12 -13.37
C SER A 47 1.35 1.94 -12.59
N GLN A 48 2.05 1.59 -11.53
CA GLN A 48 1.57 0.60 -10.58
C GLN A 48 1.04 1.33 -9.35
N ILE A 49 -0.11 0.87 -8.87
CA ILE A 49 -0.72 1.40 -7.66
C ILE A 49 -0.89 0.24 -6.70
N ASP A 50 -0.41 0.43 -5.46
CA ASP A 50 -0.58 -0.53 -4.39
C ASP A 50 -1.61 0.00 -3.40
N LEU A 51 -2.57 -0.84 -3.06
CA LEU A 51 -3.65 -0.50 -2.14
C LEU A 51 -3.59 -1.39 -0.91
N VAL A 52 -3.49 -0.79 0.26
CA VAL A 52 -3.53 -1.52 1.53
C VAL A 52 -4.83 -1.16 2.23
N THR A 53 -5.62 -2.17 2.56
CA THR A 53 -6.90 -1.97 3.22
C THR A 53 -7.27 -3.20 4.04
N ASP A 54 -8.14 -3.02 5.01
CA ASP A 54 -8.67 -4.14 5.79
C ASP A 54 -9.79 -4.89 5.04
N ASP A 55 -10.27 -4.36 3.92
CA ASP A 55 -11.37 -4.98 3.17
C ASP A 55 -11.00 -5.19 1.71
N ILE A 56 -10.13 -6.16 1.48
CA ILE A 56 -9.70 -6.51 0.11
C ILE A 56 -10.88 -7.04 -0.71
N GLY A 57 -11.83 -7.74 -0.06
CA GLY A 57 -13.02 -8.22 -0.75
C GLY A 57 -13.81 -7.09 -1.38
N ALA A 58 -13.97 -5.97 -0.67
CA ALA A 58 -14.66 -4.80 -1.21
C ALA A 58 -13.89 -4.20 -2.39
N VAL A 59 -12.57 -4.15 -2.30
CA VAL A 59 -11.75 -3.66 -3.41
C VAL A 59 -11.94 -4.53 -4.64
N ARG A 60 -11.98 -5.86 -4.47
CA ARG A 60 -12.19 -6.76 -5.61
C ARG A 60 -13.56 -6.58 -6.24
N ARG A 61 -14.60 -6.28 -5.44
CA ARG A 61 -15.93 -5.99 -5.98
C ARG A 61 -15.92 -4.70 -6.81
N VAL A 62 -15.27 -3.65 -6.32
CA VAL A 62 -15.13 -2.40 -7.07
C VAL A 62 -14.35 -2.64 -8.36
N ALA A 63 -13.28 -3.42 -8.29
CA ALA A 63 -12.45 -3.73 -9.46
C ALA A 63 -13.27 -4.42 -10.54
N ARG A 64 -14.11 -5.38 -10.19
CA ARG A 64 -14.98 -6.04 -11.15
C ARG A 64 -15.96 -5.08 -11.81
N LYS A 65 -16.54 -4.18 -11.00
CA LYS A 65 -17.47 -3.18 -11.50
C LYS A 65 -16.79 -2.17 -12.43
N GLN A 66 -15.58 -1.76 -12.10
CA GLN A 66 -14.84 -0.75 -12.84
C GLN A 66 -14.00 -1.34 -13.99
N GLY A 67 -13.88 -2.64 -14.07
CA GLY A 67 -13.04 -3.28 -15.06
C GLY A 67 -11.55 -3.21 -14.74
N TRP A 68 -11.19 -3.02 -13.48
CA TRP A 68 -9.79 -3.04 -13.08
C TRP A 68 -9.29 -4.46 -13.00
N ARG A 69 -8.04 -4.65 -13.40
CA ARG A 69 -7.38 -5.94 -13.27
C ARG A 69 -6.43 -5.87 -12.09
N LEU A 70 -6.85 -6.47 -10.98
CA LEU A 70 -6.03 -6.52 -9.77
C LEU A 70 -5.08 -7.71 -9.82
N GLY A 71 -3.89 -7.53 -9.25
CA GLY A 71 -3.00 -8.62 -8.96
C GLY A 71 -3.54 -9.49 -7.83
N ARG A 72 -2.80 -10.52 -7.50
CA ARG A 72 -3.17 -11.41 -6.39
C ARG A 72 -3.06 -10.66 -5.05
N THR A 73 -3.81 -11.13 -4.07
CA THR A 73 -3.70 -10.58 -2.72
C THR A 73 -2.37 -10.99 -2.11
N LYS A 74 -1.66 -9.99 -1.59
CA LYS A 74 -0.38 -10.19 -0.91
C LYS A 74 -0.51 -9.77 0.53
N ARG A 75 0.42 -10.24 1.35
CA ARG A 75 0.44 -9.93 2.77
C ARG A 75 1.65 -9.07 3.10
N GLY A 76 1.46 -8.20 4.07
CA GLY A 76 2.52 -7.35 4.57
C GLY A 76 2.29 -7.05 6.04
N PHE A 77 3.07 -6.13 6.55
CA PHE A 77 2.96 -5.68 7.93
C PHE A 77 2.87 -4.17 7.97
N LEU A 78 1.94 -3.68 8.77
CA LEU A 78 1.84 -2.28 9.10
C LEU A 78 2.46 -2.08 10.47
N VAL A 79 3.49 -1.26 10.55
CA VAL A 79 4.23 -1.01 11.79
C VAL A 79 4.06 0.45 12.16
N GLN A 80 3.57 0.71 13.37
CA GLN A 80 3.44 2.06 13.90
C GLN A 80 4.33 2.19 15.11
N GLY A 81 5.06 3.30 15.19
CA GLY A 81 5.96 3.54 16.28
C GLY A 81 6.30 5.01 16.39
N ARG A 82 7.13 5.34 17.34
CA ARG A 82 7.56 6.72 17.54
C ARG A 82 8.47 7.19 16.42
N ASN A 83 8.25 8.42 16.00
CA ASN A 83 9.09 9.06 15.00
C ASN A 83 10.34 9.63 15.68
N ARG A 84 11.44 8.89 15.58
CA ARG A 84 12.74 9.33 16.10
C ARG A 84 13.86 8.79 15.24
N VAL A 85 15.03 9.38 15.37
CA VAL A 85 16.20 8.98 14.58
C VAL A 85 16.47 7.49 14.73
N GLY A 86 16.60 6.80 13.61
CA GLY A 86 16.92 5.38 13.57
C GLY A 86 15.74 4.46 13.78
N ALA A 87 14.51 4.97 13.92
CA ALA A 87 13.34 4.13 14.15
C ALA A 87 13.13 3.10 13.04
N VAL A 88 13.21 3.53 11.79
CA VAL A 88 13.02 2.63 10.65
C VAL A 88 14.13 1.59 10.59
N ARG A 89 15.38 2.01 10.80
CA ARG A 89 16.50 1.09 10.78
C ARG A 89 16.35 -0.01 11.81
N ARG A 90 15.92 0.33 13.03
CA ARG A 90 15.77 -0.68 14.09
C ARG A 90 14.73 -1.73 13.71
N GLY A 91 13.63 -1.31 13.13
CA GLY A 91 12.62 -2.26 12.66
C GLY A 91 13.12 -3.16 11.54
N ILE A 92 13.87 -2.61 10.60
CA ILE A 92 14.36 -3.36 9.45
C ILE A 92 15.50 -4.29 9.85
N GLN A 93 16.35 -3.86 10.77
CA GLN A 93 17.52 -4.64 11.16
C GLN A 93 17.14 -5.99 11.75
N GLY A 94 16.08 -6.04 12.54
CA GLY A 94 15.59 -7.31 13.09
C GLY A 94 15.20 -8.30 12.00
N LEU A 95 14.58 -7.83 10.93
CA LEU A 95 14.20 -8.66 9.80
C LEU A 95 15.44 -9.13 9.04
N ALA A 96 16.42 -8.25 8.86
CA ALA A 96 17.68 -8.62 8.19
C ALA A 96 18.43 -9.70 8.96
N GLU A 97 18.49 -9.57 10.28
CA GLU A 97 19.15 -10.56 11.14
C GLU A 97 18.44 -11.91 11.12
N ALA A 98 17.13 -11.89 10.90
CA ALA A 98 16.35 -13.12 10.77
C ALA A 98 16.41 -13.72 9.36
N GLY A 99 17.19 -13.12 8.45
CA GLY A 99 17.32 -13.62 7.08
C GLY A 99 16.16 -13.30 6.17
N VAL A 100 15.32 -12.36 6.55
CA VAL A 100 14.15 -11.97 5.74
C VAL A 100 14.57 -10.97 4.67
N ASN A 101 14.26 -11.28 3.43
CA ASN A 101 14.49 -10.37 2.32
C ASN A 101 13.23 -9.51 2.13
N ILE A 102 13.36 -8.21 2.31
CA ILE A 102 12.26 -7.27 2.15
C ILE A 102 12.14 -6.90 0.68
N THR A 103 10.97 -7.14 0.10
CA THR A 103 10.74 -6.87 -1.32
C THR A 103 10.06 -5.54 -1.58
N ALA A 104 9.43 -4.95 -0.58
CA ALA A 104 8.82 -3.63 -0.68
C ALA A 104 8.78 -3.00 0.69
N LEU A 105 9.07 -1.71 0.75
CA LEU A 105 9.11 -0.98 2.00
C LEU A 105 8.68 0.46 1.74
N ASP A 106 7.82 0.97 2.60
CA ASP A 106 7.42 2.37 2.58
C ASP A 106 7.37 2.85 4.02
N ALA A 107 7.85 4.06 4.27
CA ALA A 107 7.87 4.62 5.61
C ALA A 107 7.57 6.10 5.53
N VAL A 108 6.75 6.58 6.45
CA VAL A 108 6.39 7.99 6.51
C VAL A 108 6.27 8.42 7.96
N ALA A 109 6.67 9.65 8.23
CA ALA A 109 6.50 10.27 9.53
C ALA A 109 5.29 11.19 9.49
N ALA A 110 4.29 10.89 10.34
CA ALA A 110 3.06 11.66 10.38
C ALA A 110 3.20 12.89 11.28
N SER A 111 3.98 12.76 12.35
CA SER A 111 4.23 13.89 13.25
C SER A 111 5.54 13.68 13.98
N ARG A 112 6.02 14.76 14.58
CA ARG A 112 7.28 14.72 15.32
C ARG A 112 7.09 13.99 16.66
N GLY A 113 7.97 13.01 16.95
CA GLY A 113 7.98 12.32 18.23
C GLY A 113 6.94 11.25 18.43
N GLU A 114 6.18 10.89 17.39
CA GLU A 114 5.14 9.87 17.48
C GLU A 114 5.45 8.63 16.68
#